data_91f784020991fbfdcf11c70969778a59
#
_entry.id   91f784020991fbfdcf11c70969778a59
#
_cell.length_a   1.000
_cell.length_b   1.000
_cell.length_c   1.000
_cell.angle_alpha   90.00
_cell.angle_beta   90.00
_cell.angle_gamma   90.00
#
_symmetry.space_group_name_H-M   'P 1'
#
loop_
_entity.id
_entity.type
_entity.pdbx_description
1 polymer ?
#
loop_
_entity_poly.entity_id
_entity_poly.type
_entity_poly.pdbx_seq_one_letter_code
_entity_poly.pdbx_strand_id
1 'polypeptide(L)'
;MKAHSVLDTIGQTPHIRVSRLFPDADVWIKSERGNPGGSIKDRIALAMVEAAERDGHLQPGGTIVEPTSGNTGIGLAMVAAVKGYKLVLVMPDSMSIERRRLMLAYGASFEIGRAHV
;
A
#
# COMPACT_ATOMS: atom_id res chain seq x y z
N MET A 1 10.91 -8.72 -16.71
CA MET A 1 10.99 -9.26 -15.35
C MET A 1 9.95 -10.34 -15.14
N LYS A 2 10.31 -11.42 -14.50
CA LYS A 2 9.36 -12.44 -14.06
C LYS A 2 9.26 -12.39 -12.53
N ALA A 3 8.05 -12.27 -12.00
CA ALA A 3 7.79 -12.22 -10.57
C ALA A 3 6.84 -13.35 -10.20
N HIS A 4 7.07 -14.01 -9.06
CA HIS A 4 6.20 -15.06 -8.56
C HIS A 4 4.98 -14.52 -7.81
N SER A 5 5.04 -13.26 -7.40
CA SER A 5 3.98 -12.56 -6.68
C SER A 5 4.00 -11.09 -7.08
N VAL A 6 2.84 -10.45 -7.04
CA VAL A 6 2.77 -9.00 -7.24
C VAL A 6 3.59 -8.24 -6.20
N LEU A 7 3.78 -8.83 -5.01
CA LEU A 7 4.59 -8.22 -3.95
C LEU A 7 6.07 -8.10 -4.35
N ASP A 8 6.56 -8.98 -5.21
CA ASP A 8 7.94 -8.94 -5.70
C ASP A 8 8.19 -7.74 -6.63
N THR A 9 7.13 -7.13 -7.13
CA THR A 9 7.24 -5.93 -7.98
C THR A 9 7.31 -4.63 -7.18
N ILE A 10 7.03 -4.69 -5.88
CA ILE A 10 7.14 -3.51 -5.00
C ILE A 10 8.59 -3.05 -4.97
N GLY A 11 8.80 -1.75 -5.20
CA GLY A 11 10.12 -1.16 -5.20
C GLY A 11 10.87 -1.26 -6.52
N GLN A 12 10.37 -2.01 -7.47
CA GLN A 12 10.94 -2.11 -8.83
C GLN A 12 10.47 -0.94 -9.70
N THR A 13 10.58 0.26 -9.17
CA THR A 13 10.08 1.47 -9.82
C THR A 13 11.13 2.08 -10.73
N PRO A 14 10.71 2.64 -11.89
CA PRO A 14 11.66 3.16 -12.86
C PRO A 14 12.26 4.50 -12.44
N HIS A 15 13.47 4.76 -12.93
CA HIS A 15 14.06 6.08 -12.93
C HIS A 15 13.79 6.72 -14.29
N ILE A 16 13.27 7.94 -14.29
CA ILE A 16 12.90 8.65 -15.51
C ILE A 16 13.67 9.97 -15.57
N ARG A 17 14.41 10.17 -16.64
CA ARG A 17 15.15 11.44 -16.82
C ARG A 17 14.17 12.56 -17.16
N VAL A 18 14.34 13.70 -16.52
CA VAL A 18 13.51 14.89 -16.70
C VAL A 18 14.28 15.89 -17.56
N SER A 19 14.59 15.48 -18.80
CA SER A 19 15.49 16.24 -19.68
C SER A 19 14.85 17.49 -20.27
N ARG A 20 13.54 17.51 -20.42
CA ARG A 20 12.85 18.67 -21.00
C ARG A 20 12.75 19.84 -20.04
N LEU A 21 12.55 19.55 -18.74
CA LEU A 21 12.51 20.58 -17.71
C LEU A 21 13.93 21.04 -17.31
N PHE A 22 14.88 20.12 -17.37
CA PHE A 22 16.26 20.38 -16.96
C PHE A 22 17.23 19.93 -18.06
N PRO A 23 17.27 20.64 -19.21
CA PRO A 23 18.07 20.20 -20.37
C PRO A 23 19.57 20.22 -20.11
N ASP A 24 20.04 21.08 -19.19
CA ASP A 24 21.46 21.28 -18.92
C ASP A 24 21.91 20.58 -17.63
N ALA A 25 21.05 19.78 -17.02
CA ALA A 25 21.35 19.07 -15.79
C ALA A 25 20.93 17.61 -15.89
N ASP A 26 21.61 16.75 -15.11
CA ASP A 26 21.31 15.33 -15.07
C ASP A 26 20.33 15.07 -13.91
N VAL A 27 19.04 15.30 -14.17
CA VAL A 27 17.97 15.17 -13.19
C VAL A 27 17.09 13.98 -13.53
N TRP A 28 16.90 13.10 -12.55
CA TRP A 28 16.07 11.90 -12.67
C TRP A 28 15.05 11.88 -11.55
N ILE A 29 13.86 11.36 -11.85
CA ILE A 29 12.86 11.07 -10.85
C ILE A 29 12.73 9.55 -10.70
N LYS A 30 12.49 9.11 -9.46
CA LYS A 30 12.10 7.72 -9.22
C LYS A 30 10.58 7.66 -9.12
N SER A 31 9.96 7.00 -10.10
CA SER A 31 8.50 7.04 -10.24
C SER A 31 7.83 6.00 -9.34
N GLU A 32 7.53 6.36 -8.11
CA GLU A 32 6.93 5.46 -7.12
C GLU A 32 5.48 5.08 -7.43
N ARG A 33 4.82 5.80 -8.31
CA ARG A 33 3.50 5.40 -8.82
C ARG A 33 3.55 4.09 -9.60
N GLY A 34 4.75 3.65 -9.99
CA GLY A 34 4.97 2.36 -10.64
C GLY A 34 4.86 1.15 -9.71
N ASN A 35 4.72 1.35 -8.40
CA ASN A 35 4.41 0.26 -7.49
C ASN A 35 3.01 -0.32 -7.79
N PRO A 36 2.77 -1.61 -7.50
CA PRO A 36 1.50 -2.25 -7.86
C PRO A 36 0.26 -1.63 -7.22
N GLY A 37 0.37 -1.07 -6.01
CA GLY A 37 -0.71 -0.32 -5.37
C GLY A 37 -0.74 1.16 -5.75
N GLY A 38 0.22 1.62 -6.54
CA GLY A 38 0.24 2.95 -7.12
C GLY A 38 0.97 4.02 -6.34
N SER A 39 1.64 3.69 -5.24
CA SER A 39 2.37 4.69 -4.46
C SER A 39 3.56 4.10 -3.70
N ILE A 40 4.39 4.99 -3.13
CA ILE A 40 5.51 4.60 -2.26
C ILE A 40 5.04 3.84 -1.01
N LYS A 41 3.78 3.97 -0.63
CA LYS A 41 3.23 3.34 0.58
C LYS A 41 3.18 1.81 0.49
N ASP A 42 3.25 1.24 -0.70
CA ASP A 42 3.39 -0.20 -0.87
C ASP A 42 4.63 -0.73 -0.16
N ARG A 43 5.73 0.03 -0.18
CA ARG A 43 6.98 -0.34 0.50
C ARG A 43 6.79 -0.45 2.00
N ILE A 44 6.15 0.55 2.60
CA ILE A 44 5.86 0.58 4.03
C ILE A 44 4.91 -0.55 4.40
N ALA A 45 3.85 -0.76 3.62
CA ALA A 45 2.86 -1.80 3.89
C ALA A 45 3.51 -3.18 3.92
N LEU A 46 4.32 -3.50 2.93
CA LEU A 46 5.02 -4.79 2.88
C LEU A 46 5.98 -4.93 4.06
N ALA A 47 6.76 -3.88 4.35
CA ALA A 47 7.74 -3.91 5.44
C ALA A 47 7.09 -4.11 6.80
N MET A 48 5.96 -3.44 7.07
CA MET A 48 5.23 -3.60 8.33
C MET A 48 4.69 -5.02 8.50
N VAL A 49 4.10 -5.57 7.45
CA VAL A 49 3.54 -6.92 7.50
C VAL A 49 4.65 -7.94 7.70
N GLU A 50 5.73 -7.84 6.94
CA GLU A 50 6.85 -8.78 7.05
C GLU A 50 7.54 -8.67 8.42
N ALA A 51 7.66 -7.47 8.99
CA ALA A 51 8.20 -7.29 10.33
C ALA A 51 7.31 -7.97 11.38
N ALA A 52 6.00 -7.79 11.29
CA ALA A 52 5.05 -8.43 12.20
C ALA A 52 5.10 -9.97 12.08
N GLU A 53 5.29 -10.48 10.88
CA GLU A 53 5.47 -11.92 10.67
C GLU A 53 6.74 -12.43 11.36
N ARG A 54 7.87 -11.75 11.15
CA ARG A 54 9.16 -12.13 11.76
C ARG A 54 9.11 -12.12 13.29
N ASP A 55 8.43 -11.11 13.85
CA ASP A 55 8.37 -10.92 15.28
C ASP A 55 7.32 -11.81 15.97
N GLY A 56 6.58 -12.59 15.20
CA GLY A 56 5.53 -13.47 15.72
C GLY A 56 4.24 -12.78 16.12
N HIS A 57 4.09 -11.49 15.79
CA HIS A 57 2.88 -10.73 16.11
C HIS A 57 1.73 -11.01 15.13
N LEU A 58 2.03 -11.57 13.96
CA LEU A 58 1.05 -11.86 12.94
C LEU A 58 1.21 -13.32 12.49
N GLN A 59 0.19 -14.13 12.75
CA GLN A 59 0.15 -15.54 12.39
C GLN A 59 -0.63 -15.75 11.08
N PRO A 60 -0.37 -16.83 10.33
CA PRO A 60 -1.13 -17.14 9.11
C PRO A 60 -2.64 -17.08 9.35
N GLY A 61 -3.35 -16.37 8.47
CA GLY A 61 -4.81 -16.19 8.60
C GLY A 61 -5.22 -15.14 9.62
N GLY A 62 -4.27 -14.47 10.24
CA GLY A 62 -4.53 -13.45 11.26
C GLY A 62 -5.22 -12.21 10.72
N THR A 63 -5.55 -11.30 11.63
CA THR A 63 -6.24 -10.05 11.31
C THR A 63 -5.34 -8.85 11.56
N ILE A 64 -5.27 -7.96 10.59
CA ILE A 64 -4.58 -6.68 10.68
C ILE A 64 -5.63 -5.60 10.87
N VAL A 65 -5.43 -4.74 11.87
CA VAL A 65 -6.28 -3.56 12.11
C VAL A 65 -5.40 -2.33 12.02
N GLU A 66 -5.74 -1.40 11.15
CA GLU A 66 -4.90 -0.22 10.92
C GLU A 66 -5.75 1.02 10.70
N PRO A 67 -5.49 2.11 11.44
CA PRO A 67 -6.07 3.40 11.13
C PRO A 67 -5.35 4.01 9.93
N THR A 68 -6.10 4.33 8.88
CA THR A 68 -5.51 4.87 7.65
C THR A 68 -6.55 5.67 6.87
N SER A 69 -6.09 6.63 6.12
CA SER A 69 -6.95 7.47 5.30
C SER A 69 -6.58 7.48 3.82
N GLY A 70 -5.61 6.67 3.39
CA GLY A 70 -5.14 6.79 2.03
C GLY A 70 -4.29 5.63 1.52
N ASN A 71 -3.15 5.98 0.92
CA ASN A 71 -2.30 5.05 0.19
C ASN A 71 -1.71 3.93 1.03
N THR A 72 -1.49 4.15 2.32
CA THR A 72 -1.05 3.08 3.23
C THR A 72 -2.12 1.99 3.33
N GLY A 73 -3.39 2.38 3.44
CA GLY A 73 -4.50 1.43 3.46
C GLY A 73 -4.62 0.63 2.17
N ILE A 74 -4.41 1.28 1.03
CA ILE A 74 -4.42 0.59 -0.27
C ILE A 74 -3.27 -0.44 -0.31
N GLY A 75 -2.08 -0.05 0.10
CA GLY A 75 -0.93 -0.95 0.13
C GLY A 75 -1.16 -2.14 1.07
N LEU A 76 -1.68 -1.89 2.27
CA LEU A 76 -2.01 -2.95 3.23
C LEU A 76 -3.09 -3.89 2.69
N ALA A 77 -4.11 -3.35 2.02
CA ALA A 77 -5.17 -4.16 1.44
C ALA A 77 -4.63 -5.12 0.38
N MET A 78 -3.76 -4.64 -0.48
CA MET A 78 -3.11 -5.47 -1.48
C MET A 78 -2.22 -6.55 -0.85
N VAL A 79 -1.36 -6.17 0.10
CA VAL A 79 -0.46 -7.12 0.77
C VAL A 79 -1.26 -8.17 1.53
N ALA A 80 -2.30 -7.76 2.26
CA ALA A 80 -3.16 -8.68 3.01
C ALA A 80 -3.88 -9.66 2.07
N ALA A 81 -4.37 -9.17 0.94
CA ALA A 81 -5.03 -10.03 -0.06
C ALA A 81 -4.09 -11.11 -0.58
N VAL A 82 -2.85 -10.74 -0.91
CA VAL A 82 -1.86 -11.70 -1.44
C VAL A 82 -1.44 -12.71 -0.37
N LYS A 83 -1.23 -12.27 0.86
CA LYS A 83 -0.73 -13.12 1.95
C LYS A 83 -1.83 -13.87 2.71
N GLY A 84 -3.09 -13.57 2.45
CA GLY A 84 -4.22 -14.28 3.08
C GLY A 84 -4.58 -13.78 4.47
N TYR A 85 -4.30 -12.51 4.78
CA TYR A 85 -4.72 -11.90 6.04
C TYR A 85 -6.06 -11.22 5.92
N LYS A 86 -6.80 -11.17 7.02
CA LYS A 86 -7.97 -10.30 7.13
C LYS A 86 -7.49 -8.89 7.46
N LEU A 87 -8.09 -7.90 6.85
CA LEU A 87 -7.74 -6.51 7.08
C LEU A 87 -8.97 -5.71 7.44
N VAL A 88 -8.90 -5.02 8.56
CA VAL A 88 -9.90 -4.07 9.02
C VAL A 88 -9.26 -2.69 9.02
N LEU A 89 -9.79 -1.80 8.20
CA LEU A 89 -9.29 -0.42 8.11
C LEU A 89 -10.20 0.50 8.88
N VAL A 90 -9.63 1.24 9.82
CA VAL A 90 -10.34 2.29 10.55
C VAL A 90 -10.07 3.61 9.82
N MET A 91 -11.11 4.24 9.34
CA MET A 91 -10.99 5.42 8.49
C MET A 91 -12.05 6.46 8.81
N PRO A 92 -11.80 7.74 8.44
CA PRO A 92 -12.81 8.78 8.58
C PRO A 92 -13.94 8.57 7.55
N ASP A 93 -15.13 9.05 7.88
CA ASP A 93 -16.30 9.00 6.99
C ASP A 93 -16.16 9.87 5.74
N SER A 94 -15.19 10.78 5.74
CA SER A 94 -14.87 11.67 4.61
C SER A 94 -14.07 11.02 3.50
N MET A 95 -13.69 9.75 3.64
CA MET A 95 -12.91 9.08 2.59
C MET A 95 -13.70 8.94 1.30
N SER A 96 -13.02 9.09 0.15
CA SER A 96 -13.66 9.00 -1.16
C SER A 96 -14.22 7.60 -1.43
N ILE A 97 -15.30 7.56 -2.21
CA ILE A 97 -15.95 6.30 -2.60
C ILE A 97 -15.01 5.43 -3.44
N GLU A 98 -14.21 6.04 -4.31
CA GLU A 98 -13.27 5.33 -5.17
C GLU A 98 -12.26 4.54 -4.36
N ARG A 99 -11.70 5.15 -3.31
CA ARG A 99 -10.75 4.49 -2.42
C ARG A 99 -11.40 3.37 -1.63
N ARG A 100 -12.62 3.58 -1.13
CA ARG A 100 -13.38 2.53 -0.44
C ARG A 100 -13.60 1.33 -1.34
N ARG A 101 -14.02 1.57 -2.59
CA ARG A 101 -14.25 0.51 -3.57
C ARG A 101 -12.99 -0.28 -3.88
N LEU A 102 -11.86 0.41 -4.03
CA LEU A 102 -10.59 -0.24 -4.29
C LEU A 102 -10.18 -1.15 -3.14
N MET A 103 -10.28 -0.67 -1.91
CA MET A 103 -9.93 -1.45 -0.72
C MET A 103 -10.86 -2.64 -0.54
N LEU A 104 -12.17 -2.45 -0.77
CA LEU A 104 -13.15 -3.54 -0.74
C LEU A 104 -12.85 -4.59 -1.80
N ALA A 105 -12.42 -4.16 -2.99
CA ALA A 105 -12.04 -5.08 -4.06
C ALA A 105 -10.87 -5.97 -3.65
N TYR A 106 -9.97 -5.48 -2.81
CA TYR A 106 -8.90 -6.28 -2.23
C TYR A 106 -9.36 -7.14 -1.04
N GLY A 107 -10.60 -7.01 -0.60
CA GLY A 107 -11.14 -7.82 0.48
C GLY A 107 -11.05 -7.20 1.86
N ALA A 108 -10.69 -5.92 1.98
CA ALA A 108 -10.65 -5.23 3.26
C ALA A 108 -12.07 -4.95 3.77
N SER A 109 -12.25 -4.93 5.08
CA SER A 109 -13.46 -4.43 5.73
C SER A 109 -13.16 -3.10 6.44
N PHE A 110 -14.21 -2.35 6.75
CA PHE A 110 -14.06 -1.01 7.29
C PHE A 110 -14.78 -0.84 8.61
N GLU A 111 -14.12 -0.06 9.49
CA GLU A 111 -14.76 0.57 10.64
C GLU A 111 -14.61 2.08 10.44
N ILE A 112 -15.71 2.81 10.57
CA ILE A 112 -15.67 4.25 10.43
C ILE A 112 -15.39 4.86 11.80
N GLY A 113 -14.22 5.52 11.91
CA GLY A 113 -13.85 6.29 13.09
C GLY A 113 -14.26 7.75 12.93
N ARG A 114 -14.79 8.33 14.01
CA ARG A 114 -15.08 9.77 14.07
C ARG A 114 -14.19 10.40 15.10
N ALA A 115 -13.73 11.62 14.82
CA ALA A 115 -13.00 12.38 15.80
C ALA A 115 -13.95 12.76 16.93
N HIS A 116 -13.58 12.43 18.16
CA HIS A 116 -14.27 12.89 19.35
C HIS A 116 -13.54 14.13 19.88
N VAL A 117 -14.30 15.17 20.06
CA VAL A 117 -13.78 16.41 20.61
C VAL A 117 -14.22 16.53 22.06
#